data_b0225212f7deaec90ce206baf4ef32df
#
_entry.id   b0225212f7deaec90ce206baf4ef32df
#
_cell.length_a   1.000
_cell.length_b   1.000
_cell.length_c   1.000
_cell.angle_alpha   90.00
_cell.angle_beta   90.00
_cell.angle_gamma   90.00
#
_symmetry.space_group_name_H-M   'P 1'
#
loop_
_entity.id
_entity.type
_entity.pdbx_description
1 polymer ?
#
loop_
_entity_poly.entity_id
_entity_poly.type
_entity_poly.pdbx_seq_one_letter_code
_entity_poly.pdbx_strand_id
1 'polypeptide(L)'
;LAALSSQAGAPPLLCRPFRFTIPTMSIRQLLPCLLGPVLLLLAACSGTRDTRVNPDAPDTVTGTGLQSQDVRTMATDMAAKIKASGVLAPGKEGERASFFIYELRNDSSDTIDKELILTKLRTNLFEAFGRQVKIIDRSPQASDLVDAERRMKERGQVSGTNDRKIAGSDYVLKGTIKSRDRQAGKLKSSYVLVTFELTDLVTQELAWTGDYDMKTESEKSVINR
;
A
#
# COMPACT_ATOMS: atom_id res chain seq x y z
N LEU A 1 -35.90 -60.51 -10.72
CA LEU A 1 -36.92 -60.72 -11.72
C LEU A 1 -36.81 -59.61 -12.74
N ALA A 2 -36.13 -59.82 -13.87
CA ALA A 2 -36.68 -60.19 -15.18
C ALA A 2 -37.53 -59.04 -15.79
N ALA A 3 -37.31 -58.51 -16.97
CA ALA A 3 -36.83 -58.97 -18.26
C ALA A 3 -36.74 -57.73 -19.20
N LEU A 4 -35.75 -57.67 -20.07
CA LEU A 4 -35.86 -57.89 -21.53
C LEU A 4 -36.67 -56.86 -22.33
N SER A 5 -35.98 -56.14 -23.13
CA SER A 5 -35.75 -56.13 -24.59
C SER A 5 -36.56 -55.07 -25.34
N SER A 6 -35.89 -54.30 -26.18
CA SER A 6 -36.16 -54.38 -27.64
C SER A 6 -35.27 -53.39 -28.40
N GLN A 7 -34.50 -53.93 -29.31
CA GLN A 7 -33.77 -53.22 -30.36
C GLN A 7 -34.73 -52.64 -31.40
N ALA A 8 -34.47 -51.41 -31.87
CA ALA A 8 -34.95 -50.97 -33.15
C ALA A 8 -33.84 -50.23 -33.91
N GLY A 9 -33.42 -50.80 -35.02
CA GLY A 9 -32.30 -50.36 -35.85
C GLY A 9 -32.53 -49.04 -36.54
N ALA A 10 -31.44 -48.28 -36.63
CA ALA A 10 -31.35 -47.10 -37.49
C ALA A 10 -30.76 -47.49 -38.88
N PRO A 11 -31.27 -46.85 -39.95
CA PRO A 11 -30.79 -47.14 -41.32
C PRO A 11 -29.44 -46.45 -41.57
N PRO A 12 -28.62 -46.99 -42.52
CA PRO A 12 -27.30 -46.40 -42.81
C PRO A 12 -27.42 -45.12 -43.61
N LEU A 13 -26.85 -44.04 -43.09
CA LEU A 13 -26.67 -42.76 -43.79
C LEU A 13 -25.58 -42.94 -44.86
N LEU A 14 -26.00 -42.91 -46.14
CA LEU A 14 -25.16 -42.79 -47.29
C LEU A 14 -24.26 -41.56 -47.23
N CYS A 15 -22.96 -41.74 -47.10
CA CYS A 15 -21.94 -40.71 -47.31
C CYS A 15 -21.97 -40.25 -48.78
N ARG A 16 -22.48 -39.08 -49.04
CA ARG A 16 -22.24 -38.34 -50.29
C ARG A 16 -20.84 -37.70 -50.22
N PRO A 17 -19.97 -37.94 -51.19
CA PRO A 17 -18.71 -37.22 -51.27
C PRO A 17 -18.98 -35.74 -51.63
N PHE A 18 -18.65 -34.84 -50.70
CA PHE A 18 -18.66 -33.40 -50.93
C PHE A 18 -17.43 -33.07 -51.80
N ARG A 19 -17.66 -32.83 -53.09
CA ARG A 19 -16.62 -32.30 -53.98
C ARG A 19 -16.35 -30.86 -53.64
N PHE A 20 -15.23 -30.62 -52.95
CA PHE A 20 -14.66 -29.27 -52.79
C PHE A 20 -14.09 -28.83 -54.15
N THR A 21 -14.80 -27.99 -54.87
CA THR A 21 -14.23 -27.23 -55.98
C THR A 21 -13.50 -26.02 -55.41
N ILE A 22 -12.18 -26.10 -55.41
CA ILE A 22 -11.31 -24.95 -55.02
C ILE A 22 -11.34 -23.96 -56.18
N PRO A 23 -11.88 -22.73 -56.02
CA PRO A 23 -11.78 -21.74 -57.08
C PRO A 23 -10.31 -21.32 -57.21
N THR A 24 -9.74 -21.47 -58.40
CA THR A 24 -8.41 -20.94 -58.74
C THR A 24 -8.49 -19.42 -58.75
N MET A 25 -8.26 -18.83 -57.57
CA MET A 25 -8.17 -17.37 -57.42
C MET A 25 -6.78 -16.92 -57.91
N SER A 26 -6.79 -16.03 -58.89
CA SER A 26 -5.59 -15.41 -59.42
C SER A 26 -4.77 -14.71 -58.28
N ILE A 27 -3.47 -14.89 -58.30
CA ILE A 27 -2.48 -14.28 -57.35
C ILE A 27 -2.69 -12.76 -57.15
N ARG A 28 -3.24 -12.08 -58.16
CA ARG A 28 -3.56 -10.64 -58.09
C ARG A 28 -4.74 -10.30 -57.18
N GLN A 29 -5.63 -11.26 -56.84
CA GLN A 29 -6.80 -11.02 -55.98
C GLN A 29 -6.52 -11.40 -54.52
N LEU A 30 -5.43 -12.15 -54.22
CA LEU A 30 -5.06 -12.54 -52.87
C LEU A 30 -4.19 -11.48 -52.14
N LEU A 31 -3.53 -10.58 -52.91
CA LEU A 31 -2.63 -9.57 -52.33
C LEU A 31 -3.37 -8.57 -51.40
N PRO A 32 -4.55 -8.03 -51.74
CA PRO A 32 -5.25 -7.09 -50.83
C PRO A 32 -5.87 -7.74 -49.61
N CYS A 33 -6.20 -9.05 -49.66
CA CYS A 33 -6.76 -9.78 -48.49
C CYS A 33 -5.72 -10.12 -47.43
N LEU A 34 -4.45 -10.26 -47.78
CA LEU A 34 -3.36 -10.54 -46.86
C LEU A 34 -2.72 -9.28 -46.25
N LEU A 35 -2.77 -8.14 -46.96
CA LEU A 35 -2.24 -6.87 -46.41
C LEU A 35 -3.13 -6.26 -45.32
N GLY A 36 -4.46 -6.48 -45.38
CA GLY A 36 -5.40 -5.94 -44.41
C GLY A 36 -5.17 -6.42 -42.97
N PRO A 37 -5.12 -7.73 -42.69
CA PRO A 37 -4.90 -8.23 -41.34
C PRO A 37 -3.48 -7.95 -40.79
N VAL A 38 -2.46 -7.83 -41.65
CA VAL A 38 -1.09 -7.48 -41.22
C VAL A 38 -1.01 -6.03 -40.77
N LEU A 39 -1.75 -5.11 -41.41
CA LEU A 39 -1.80 -3.71 -41.01
C LEU A 39 -2.56 -3.49 -39.69
N LEU A 40 -3.56 -4.33 -39.40
CA LEU A 40 -4.30 -4.29 -38.12
C LEU A 40 -3.48 -4.81 -36.92
N LEU A 41 -2.52 -5.70 -37.16
CA LEU A 41 -1.64 -6.23 -36.10
C LEU A 41 -0.56 -5.24 -35.66
N LEU A 42 -0.23 -4.24 -36.48
CA LEU A 42 0.75 -3.19 -36.14
C LEU A 42 0.18 -2.05 -35.28
N ALA A 43 -1.13 -1.93 -35.15
CA ALA A 43 -1.80 -0.90 -34.36
C ALA A 43 -1.99 -1.27 -32.86
N ALA A 44 -1.59 -2.47 -32.42
CA ALA A 44 -1.85 -2.98 -31.05
C ALA A 44 -0.73 -2.70 -30.05
N CYS A 45 0.32 -1.96 -30.42
CA CYS A 45 1.33 -1.50 -29.45
C CYS A 45 0.93 -0.13 -28.87
N SER A 46 -0.06 -0.10 -27.99
CA SER A 46 -0.23 1.03 -27.07
C SER A 46 0.78 0.85 -25.93
N GLY A 47 1.99 1.38 -26.14
CA GLY A 47 3.00 1.41 -25.10
C GLY A 47 2.51 2.26 -23.92
N THR A 48 2.50 1.69 -22.71
CA THR A 48 2.32 2.45 -21.47
C THR A 48 3.47 3.44 -21.34
N ARG A 49 3.17 4.73 -21.24
CA ARG A 49 4.17 5.78 -21.10
C ARG A 49 4.28 6.12 -19.62
N ASP A 50 5.32 5.61 -18.96
CA ASP A 50 5.60 5.95 -17.57
C ASP A 50 6.35 7.30 -17.53
N THR A 51 5.81 8.25 -16.80
CA THR A 51 6.41 9.57 -16.60
C THR A 51 6.72 9.75 -15.13
N ARG A 52 7.98 10.04 -14.80
CA ARG A 52 8.38 10.39 -13.44
C ARG A 52 7.95 11.84 -13.16
N VAL A 53 7.09 12.02 -12.15
CA VAL A 53 6.63 13.32 -11.68
C VAL A 53 7.30 13.71 -10.37
N ASN A 54 7.29 15.01 -10.04
CA ASN A 54 7.78 15.49 -8.75
C ASN A 54 6.87 14.95 -7.64
N PRO A 55 7.43 14.32 -6.58
CA PRO A 55 6.64 13.83 -5.44
C PRO A 55 5.85 14.93 -4.70
N ASP A 56 6.21 16.20 -4.86
CA ASP A 56 5.51 17.35 -4.25
C ASP A 56 4.37 17.88 -5.14
N ALA A 57 4.26 17.40 -6.38
CA ALA A 57 3.15 17.76 -7.24
C ALA A 57 1.86 17.07 -6.79
N PRO A 58 0.69 17.71 -6.93
CA PRO A 58 -0.59 17.07 -6.68
C PRO A 58 -0.78 15.83 -7.53
N ASP A 59 -1.38 14.79 -6.95
CA ASP A 59 -1.71 13.57 -7.68
C ASP A 59 -2.68 13.90 -8.84
N THR A 60 -2.34 13.48 -10.04
CA THR A 60 -3.19 13.65 -11.23
C THR A 60 -4.36 12.66 -11.24
N VAL A 61 -4.19 11.52 -10.58
CA VAL A 61 -5.25 10.52 -10.36
C VAL A 61 -5.89 10.83 -9.01
N THR A 62 -7.02 11.49 -9.06
CA THR A 62 -7.74 11.91 -7.85
C THR A 62 -8.77 10.86 -7.42
N GLY A 63 -8.96 10.74 -6.12
CA GLY A 63 -9.95 9.84 -5.50
C GLY A 63 -10.43 10.42 -4.17
N THR A 64 -11.28 9.67 -3.46
CA THR A 64 -11.77 10.07 -2.13
C THR A 64 -10.91 9.53 -0.98
N GLY A 65 -9.87 8.73 -1.27
CA GLY A 65 -8.94 8.19 -0.28
C GLY A 65 -7.73 9.11 -0.01
N LEU A 66 -6.85 8.65 0.88
CA LEU A 66 -5.56 9.31 1.17
C LEU A 66 -4.68 9.34 -0.09
N GLN A 67 -4.23 10.53 -0.44
CA GLN A 67 -3.31 10.76 -1.57
C GLN A 67 -1.87 10.80 -1.09
N SER A 68 -0.91 10.70 -2.02
CA SER A 68 0.52 10.71 -1.69
C SER A 68 0.94 11.99 -0.96
N GLN A 69 0.36 13.11 -1.35
CA GLN A 69 0.61 14.42 -0.73
C GLN A 69 0.07 14.49 0.70
N ASP A 70 -1.10 13.87 0.99
CA ASP A 70 -1.66 13.83 2.34
C ASP A 70 -0.74 13.07 3.30
N VAL A 71 -0.18 11.93 2.85
CA VAL A 71 0.78 11.15 3.64
C VAL A 71 2.01 11.99 3.98
N ARG A 72 2.53 12.75 3.03
CA ARG A 72 3.72 13.60 3.23
C ARG A 72 3.42 14.76 4.19
N THR A 73 2.31 15.47 3.96
CA THR A 73 1.88 16.61 4.79
C THR A 73 1.60 16.15 6.22
N MET A 74 0.83 15.10 6.40
CA MET A 74 0.51 14.51 7.70
C MET A 74 1.77 14.11 8.46
N ALA A 75 2.70 13.38 7.83
CA ALA A 75 3.91 12.94 8.50
C ALA A 75 4.80 14.13 8.93
N THR A 76 4.85 15.19 8.13
CA THR A 76 5.60 16.41 8.44
C THR A 76 4.94 17.19 9.59
N ASP A 77 3.63 17.36 9.52
CA ASP A 77 2.84 18.08 10.51
C ASP A 77 2.88 17.37 11.88
N MET A 78 2.70 16.05 11.89
CA MET A 78 2.79 15.26 13.13
C MET A 78 4.17 15.33 13.77
N ALA A 79 5.25 15.22 13.00
CA ALA A 79 6.60 15.34 13.54
C ALA A 79 6.85 16.75 14.12
N ALA A 80 6.36 17.80 13.45
CA ALA A 80 6.45 19.17 13.94
C ALA A 80 5.63 19.38 15.23
N LYS A 81 4.39 18.87 15.29
CA LYS A 81 3.50 18.97 16.46
C LYS A 81 4.11 18.24 17.68
N ILE A 82 4.66 17.03 17.52
CA ILE A 82 5.32 16.31 18.60
C ILE A 82 6.54 17.09 19.09
N LYS A 83 7.35 17.65 18.18
CA LYS A 83 8.51 18.45 18.56
C LYS A 83 8.10 19.74 19.30
N ALA A 84 7.09 20.44 18.81
CA ALA A 84 6.61 21.67 19.40
C ALA A 84 5.99 21.48 20.81
N SER A 85 5.42 20.30 21.08
CA SER A 85 4.83 20.00 22.39
C SER A 85 5.88 19.92 23.53
N GLY A 86 7.15 19.68 23.19
CA GLY A 86 8.21 19.51 24.17
C GLY A 86 8.16 18.22 25.00
N VAL A 87 7.19 17.33 24.75
CA VAL A 87 7.00 16.08 25.52
C VAL A 87 8.22 15.17 25.50
N LEU A 88 8.99 15.20 24.41
CA LEU A 88 10.23 14.45 24.24
C LEU A 88 11.49 15.30 24.51
N ALA A 89 11.36 16.42 25.22
CA ALA A 89 12.51 17.23 25.59
C ALA A 89 13.46 16.44 26.49
N PRO A 90 14.79 16.71 26.42
CA PRO A 90 15.75 16.04 27.29
C PRO A 90 15.43 16.26 28.77
N GLY A 91 15.58 15.20 29.58
CA GLY A 91 15.39 15.28 31.01
C GLY A 91 16.43 16.17 31.70
N LYS A 92 16.27 16.39 33.03
CA LYS A 92 17.10 17.31 33.82
C LYS A 92 18.59 16.96 33.83
N GLU A 93 18.95 15.70 33.60
CA GLU A 93 20.35 15.20 33.56
C GLU A 93 20.87 15.00 32.13
N GLY A 94 20.18 15.56 31.12
CA GLY A 94 20.54 15.36 29.71
C GLY A 94 20.20 13.96 29.20
N GLU A 95 19.40 13.19 29.94
CA GLU A 95 18.85 11.92 29.46
C GLU A 95 17.91 12.17 28.28
N ARG A 96 18.21 11.47 27.20
CA ARG A 96 17.38 11.54 25.98
C ARG A 96 16.16 10.67 26.15
N ALA A 97 14.98 11.27 26.00
CA ALA A 97 13.74 10.52 25.92
C ALA A 97 13.81 9.43 24.84
N SER A 98 13.16 8.31 25.08
CA SER A 98 13.16 7.19 24.17
C SER A 98 11.72 6.74 23.85
N PHE A 99 11.46 6.44 22.59
CA PHE A 99 10.17 5.89 22.19
C PHE A 99 10.32 4.92 21.02
N PHE A 100 9.30 4.10 20.81
CA PHE A 100 9.15 3.31 19.60
C PHE A 100 7.78 3.56 18.97
N ILE A 101 7.69 3.33 17.66
CA ILE A 101 6.43 3.38 16.93
C ILE A 101 5.86 1.96 16.94
N TYR A 102 4.68 1.80 17.53
CA TYR A 102 4.06 0.50 17.68
C TYR A 102 3.28 0.11 16.42
N GLU A 103 2.14 0.75 16.21
CA GLU A 103 1.29 0.44 15.06
C GLU A 103 0.45 1.63 14.63
N LEU A 104 -0.02 1.57 13.40
CA LEU A 104 -1.09 2.40 12.86
C LEU A 104 -2.27 1.49 12.53
N ARG A 105 -3.34 1.57 13.34
CA ARG A 105 -4.54 0.78 13.14
C ARG A 105 -5.43 1.44 12.09
N ASN A 106 -5.85 0.67 11.10
CA ASN A 106 -6.77 1.16 10.08
C ASN A 106 -8.20 0.68 10.40
N ASP A 107 -9.03 1.60 10.90
CA ASP A 107 -10.45 1.43 11.16
C ASP A 107 -11.29 2.18 10.09
N SER A 108 -10.71 2.52 8.93
CA SER A 108 -11.39 3.17 7.81
C SER A 108 -11.98 2.14 6.83
N SER A 109 -12.81 2.62 5.92
CA SER A 109 -13.36 1.83 4.81
C SER A 109 -12.35 1.58 3.69
N ASP A 110 -11.25 2.32 3.65
CA ASP A 110 -10.26 2.28 2.58
C ASP A 110 -9.09 1.34 2.89
N THR A 111 -8.55 0.71 1.85
CA THR A 111 -7.29 -0.03 1.96
C THR A 111 -6.14 0.97 1.96
N ILE A 112 -5.47 1.12 3.11
CA ILE A 112 -4.38 2.08 3.30
C ILE A 112 -3.08 1.33 3.61
N ASP A 113 -2.01 1.70 2.91
CA ASP A 113 -0.66 1.22 3.22
C ASP A 113 -0.13 1.92 4.49
N LYS A 114 -0.32 1.25 5.62
CA LYS A 114 0.09 1.73 6.94
C LYS A 114 1.60 1.84 7.07
N GLU A 115 2.35 0.93 6.46
CA GLU A 115 3.81 0.92 6.54
C GLU A 115 4.43 2.09 5.79
N LEU A 116 3.83 2.51 4.67
CA LEU A 116 4.24 3.71 3.97
C LEU A 116 4.14 4.95 4.87
N ILE A 117 3.00 5.10 5.57
CA ILE A 117 2.75 6.20 6.50
C ILE A 117 3.75 6.16 7.67
N LEU A 118 3.90 5.01 8.32
CA LEU A 118 4.80 4.87 9.46
C LEU A 118 6.27 5.09 9.08
N THR A 119 6.67 4.62 7.90
CA THR A 119 8.03 4.83 7.40
C THR A 119 8.30 6.31 7.15
N LYS A 120 7.36 7.03 6.53
CA LYS A 120 7.51 8.47 6.30
C LYS A 120 7.52 9.25 7.61
N LEU A 121 6.62 8.91 8.53
CA LEU A 121 6.58 9.54 9.86
C LEU A 121 7.88 9.28 10.65
N ARG A 122 8.40 8.04 10.65
CA ARG A 122 9.67 7.70 11.30
C ARG A 122 10.82 8.54 10.76
N THR A 123 10.91 8.69 9.44
CA THR A 123 11.93 9.51 8.79
C THR A 123 11.83 10.96 9.24
N ASN A 124 10.64 11.55 9.19
CA ASN A 124 10.43 12.94 9.57
C ASN A 124 10.67 13.19 11.07
N LEU A 125 10.31 12.24 11.95
CA LEU A 125 10.64 12.29 13.36
C LEU A 125 12.16 12.24 13.60
N PHE A 126 12.85 11.35 12.88
CA PHE A 126 14.30 11.26 12.97
C PHE A 126 14.99 12.56 12.51
N GLU A 127 14.53 13.16 11.43
CA GLU A 127 15.00 14.45 10.93
C GLU A 127 14.69 15.60 11.91
N ALA A 128 13.49 15.64 12.47
CA ALA A 128 13.04 16.68 13.38
C ALA A 128 13.83 16.69 14.72
N PHE A 129 14.09 15.52 15.28
CA PHE A 129 14.73 15.38 16.59
C PHE A 129 16.24 15.10 16.52
N GLY A 130 16.71 14.51 15.42
CA GLY A 130 18.11 14.11 15.27
C GLY A 130 18.56 13.20 16.42
N ARG A 131 19.63 13.62 17.11
CA ARG A 131 20.18 12.88 18.26
C ARG A 131 19.57 13.26 19.61
N GLN A 132 18.59 14.14 19.65
CA GLN A 132 17.99 14.60 20.91
C GLN A 132 17.10 13.52 21.55
N VAL A 133 16.56 12.62 20.74
CA VAL A 133 15.66 11.55 21.15
C VAL A 133 16.19 10.20 20.64
N LYS A 134 15.89 9.12 21.35
CA LYS A 134 16.18 7.75 20.93
C LYS A 134 14.94 7.15 20.31
N ILE A 135 14.93 6.91 19.01
CA ILE A 135 13.89 6.14 18.33
C ILE A 135 14.34 4.68 18.29
N ILE A 136 13.59 3.81 18.96
CA ILE A 136 13.92 2.39 19.10
C ILE A 136 13.13 1.60 18.07
N ASP A 137 13.84 0.77 17.34
CA ASP A 137 13.20 -0.16 16.40
C ASP A 137 12.76 -1.42 17.15
N ARG A 138 11.46 -1.64 17.23
CA ARG A 138 10.80 -2.82 17.83
C ARG A 138 10.17 -3.72 16.76
N SER A 139 10.53 -3.55 15.50
CA SER A 139 10.05 -4.44 14.46
C SER A 139 10.53 -5.88 14.69
N PRO A 140 9.75 -6.89 14.30
CA PRO A 140 10.19 -8.29 14.37
C PRO A 140 11.51 -8.51 13.65
N GLN A 141 11.71 -7.88 12.50
CA GLN A 141 12.94 -7.98 11.70
C GLN A 141 14.17 -7.45 12.47
N ALA A 142 14.04 -6.32 13.15
CA ALA A 142 15.13 -5.78 13.97
C ALA A 142 15.45 -6.71 15.14
N SER A 143 14.45 -7.30 15.78
CA SER A 143 14.62 -8.24 16.88
C SER A 143 15.35 -9.50 16.42
N ASP A 144 14.94 -10.08 15.29
CA ASP A 144 15.56 -11.28 14.71
C ASP A 144 17.04 -11.03 14.35
N LEU A 145 17.36 -9.86 13.79
CA LEU A 145 18.73 -9.48 13.46
C LEU A 145 19.60 -9.30 14.72
N VAL A 146 19.07 -8.66 15.76
CA VAL A 146 19.76 -8.49 17.05
C VAL A 146 20.04 -9.86 17.69
N ASP A 147 19.08 -10.76 17.69
CA ASP A 147 19.24 -12.10 18.24
C ASP A 147 20.21 -12.96 17.43
N ALA A 148 20.21 -12.82 16.11
CA ALA A 148 21.18 -13.50 15.25
C ALA A 148 22.61 -13.02 15.53
N GLU A 149 22.82 -11.70 15.61
CA GLU A 149 24.11 -11.09 15.92
C GLU A 149 24.62 -11.51 17.32
N ARG A 150 23.75 -11.54 18.33
CA ARG A 150 24.08 -12.00 19.67
C ARG A 150 24.55 -13.45 19.68
N ARG A 151 23.82 -14.33 18.97
CA ARG A 151 24.25 -15.75 18.84
C ARG A 151 25.59 -15.91 18.13
N MET A 152 25.89 -15.10 17.12
CA MET A 152 27.20 -15.11 16.46
C MET A 152 28.34 -14.69 17.40
N LYS A 153 28.12 -13.65 18.23
CA LYS A 153 29.07 -13.21 19.26
C LYS A 153 29.33 -14.28 20.32
N GLU A 154 28.27 -14.92 20.82
CA GLU A 154 28.37 -16.00 21.81
C GLU A 154 29.17 -17.21 21.28
N ARG A 155 29.10 -17.47 19.96
CA ARG A 155 29.86 -18.53 19.30
C ARG A 155 31.26 -18.12 18.88
N GLY A 156 31.68 -16.87 19.13
CA GLY A 156 32.97 -16.33 18.70
C GLY A 156 33.11 -16.19 17.17
N GLN A 157 32.02 -16.16 16.43
CA GLN A 157 32.04 -16.04 14.97
C GLN A 157 32.27 -14.58 14.51
N VAL A 158 31.92 -13.62 15.35
CA VAL A 158 32.13 -12.20 15.13
C VAL A 158 32.71 -11.55 16.38
N SER A 159 33.41 -10.43 16.21
CA SER A 159 34.03 -9.71 17.33
C SER A 159 32.98 -8.94 18.14
N GLY A 160 33.31 -8.69 19.43
CA GLY A 160 32.50 -7.92 20.37
C GLY A 160 31.80 -8.79 21.40
N THR A 161 31.14 -8.11 22.36
CA THR A 161 30.47 -8.75 23.50
C THR A 161 28.99 -8.38 23.52
N ASN A 162 28.19 -9.14 24.26
CA ASN A 162 26.76 -8.91 24.49
C ASN A 162 26.46 -8.15 25.79
N ASP A 163 27.42 -7.41 26.32
CA ASP A 163 27.33 -6.75 27.64
C ASP A 163 26.29 -5.63 27.68
N ARG A 164 25.96 -5.05 26.50
CA ARG A 164 24.96 -4.01 26.43
C ARG A 164 23.58 -4.61 26.42
N LYS A 165 22.71 -4.15 27.33
CA LYS A 165 21.30 -4.48 27.34
C LYS A 165 20.59 -3.82 26.15
N ILE A 166 19.52 -4.45 25.67
CA ILE A 166 18.59 -3.81 24.71
C ILE A 166 18.00 -2.59 25.40
N ALA A 167 17.96 -1.45 24.68
CA ALA A 167 17.42 -0.22 25.23
C ALA A 167 15.94 -0.35 25.54
N GLY A 168 15.51 0.09 26.71
CA GLY A 168 14.12 0.31 27.07
C GLY A 168 13.53 1.51 26.33
N SER A 169 12.23 1.67 26.36
CA SER A 169 11.52 2.84 25.84
C SER A 169 10.72 3.49 26.95
N ASP A 170 10.74 4.83 27.00
CA ASP A 170 9.93 5.62 27.94
C ASP A 170 8.51 5.80 27.43
N TYR A 171 8.36 5.91 26.08
CA TYR A 171 7.08 6.16 25.44
C TYR A 171 6.83 5.19 24.31
N VAL A 172 5.54 5.05 23.94
CA VAL A 172 5.07 4.36 22.75
C VAL A 172 4.21 5.31 21.91
N LEU A 173 4.52 5.40 20.61
CA LEU A 173 3.70 6.11 19.64
C LEU A 173 2.81 5.11 18.90
N LYS A 174 1.51 5.31 18.94
CA LYS A 174 0.50 4.53 18.21
C LYS A 174 -0.41 5.47 17.43
N GLY A 175 -1.06 4.94 16.41
CA GLY A 175 -1.99 5.73 15.61
C GLY A 175 -3.24 4.95 15.23
N THR A 176 -4.27 5.70 14.83
CA THR A 176 -5.52 5.14 14.34
C THR A 176 -6.03 5.98 13.17
N ILE A 177 -6.47 5.29 12.10
CA ILE A 177 -7.13 5.91 10.96
C ILE A 177 -8.61 5.55 11.03
N LYS A 178 -9.46 6.55 10.90
CA LYS A 178 -10.93 6.39 10.83
C LYS A 178 -11.45 7.15 9.62
N SER A 179 -12.52 6.64 9.00
CA SER A 179 -13.20 7.34 7.92
C SER A 179 -14.70 7.42 8.14
N ARG A 180 -15.31 8.40 7.50
CA ARG A 180 -16.75 8.55 7.41
C ARG A 180 -17.16 8.92 6.00
N ASP A 181 -17.73 7.95 5.28
CA ASP A 181 -18.18 8.12 3.92
C ASP A 181 -19.67 8.44 3.87
N ARG A 182 -20.04 9.30 2.92
CA ARG A 182 -21.43 9.62 2.60
C ARG A 182 -21.58 9.66 1.08
N GLN A 183 -22.72 9.18 0.62
CA GLN A 183 -23.09 9.26 -0.80
C GLN A 183 -24.54 9.74 -0.93
N ALA A 184 -24.74 10.72 -1.81
CA ALA A 184 -26.06 11.24 -2.16
C ALA A 184 -26.13 11.42 -3.68
N GLY A 185 -26.86 10.52 -4.36
CA GLY A 185 -26.93 10.50 -5.81
C GLY A 185 -25.54 10.27 -6.44
N LYS A 186 -25.05 11.26 -7.19
CA LYS A 186 -23.73 11.22 -7.85
C LYS A 186 -22.58 11.75 -6.97
N LEU A 187 -22.91 12.40 -5.90
CA LEU A 187 -21.92 13.01 -4.99
C LEU A 187 -21.46 12.00 -3.95
N LYS A 188 -20.16 11.83 -3.81
CA LYS A 188 -19.52 11.08 -2.72
C LYS A 188 -18.66 12.04 -1.92
N SER A 189 -18.79 12.00 -0.59
CA SER A 189 -17.96 12.75 0.35
C SER A 189 -17.30 11.75 1.30
N SER A 190 -15.98 11.87 1.49
CA SER A 190 -15.19 11.07 2.42
C SER A 190 -14.47 12.00 3.38
N TYR A 191 -14.59 11.75 4.67
CA TYR A 191 -13.82 12.39 5.74
C TYR A 191 -12.92 11.35 6.37
N VAL A 192 -11.62 11.60 6.40
CA VAL A 192 -10.60 10.74 7.01
C VAL A 192 -9.94 11.49 8.15
N LEU A 193 -9.86 10.84 9.30
CA LEU A 193 -9.18 11.33 10.50
C LEU A 193 -8.08 10.35 10.86
N VAL A 194 -6.84 10.84 10.93
CA VAL A 194 -5.68 10.09 11.41
C VAL A 194 -5.24 10.70 12.74
N THR A 195 -5.25 9.91 13.80
CA THR A 195 -4.86 10.33 15.14
C THR A 195 -3.61 9.59 15.56
N PHE A 196 -2.66 10.30 16.15
CA PHE A 196 -1.48 9.73 16.81
C PHE A 196 -1.50 10.06 18.29
N GLU A 197 -1.06 9.11 19.09
CA GLU A 197 -1.02 9.18 20.54
C GLU A 197 0.34 8.72 21.06
N LEU A 198 0.94 9.49 21.95
CA LEU A 198 2.14 9.15 22.67
C LEU A 198 1.77 8.83 24.12
N THR A 199 2.00 7.59 24.53
CA THR A 199 1.69 7.09 25.88
C THR A 199 3.00 6.85 26.63
N ASP A 200 3.08 7.35 27.86
CA ASP A 200 4.15 7.02 28.81
C ASP A 200 4.00 5.56 29.26
N LEU A 201 5.08 4.78 29.16
CA LEU A 201 5.08 3.35 29.47
C LEU A 201 5.24 3.05 30.96
N VAL A 202 5.59 4.05 31.77
CA VAL A 202 5.73 3.90 33.22
C VAL A 202 4.43 4.26 33.93
N THR A 203 3.84 5.42 33.56
CA THR A 203 2.65 5.96 34.22
C THR A 203 1.35 5.60 33.52
N GLN A 204 1.43 5.14 32.24
CA GLN A 204 0.29 4.92 31.34
C GLN A 204 -0.49 6.22 30.99
N GLU A 205 0.10 7.37 31.27
CA GLU A 205 -0.51 8.65 30.91
C GLU A 205 -0.42 8.89 29.40
N LEU A 206 -1.47 9.49 28.85
CA LEU A 206 -1.45 10.02 27.50
C LEU A 206 -0.63 11.31 27.51
N ALA A 207 0.65 11.21 27.16
CA ALA A 207 1.58 12.31 27.21
C ALA A 207 1.38 13.32 26.09
N TRP A 208 0.86 12.88 24.94
CA TRP A 208 0.56 13.74 23.80
C TRP A 208 -0.43 13.05 22.86
N THR A 209 -1.27 13.86 22.23
CA THR A 209 -2.10 13.43 21.09
C THR A 209 -2.12 14.49 20.01
N GLY A 210 -2.22 14.09 18.77
CA GLY A 210 -2.37 14.96 17.61
C GLY A 210 -3.11 14.26 16.50
N ASP A 211 -3.76 15.05 15.66
CA ASP A 211 -4.56 14.56 14.56
C ASP A 211 -4.24 15.29 13.26
N TYR A 212 -4.56 14.61 12.17
CA TYR A 212 -4.61 15.14 10.82
C TYR A 212 -5.92 14.69 10.20
N ASP A 213 -6.67 15.64 9.68
CA ASP A 213 -7.93 15.36 9.02
C ASP A 213 -7.97 15.90 7.60
N MET A 214 -8.75 15.21 6.78
CA MET A 214 -9.01 15.63 5.41
C MET A 214 -10.45 15.29 5.03
N LYS A 215 -11.02 16.12 4.16
CA LYS A 215 -12.32 15.89 3.56
C LYS A 215 -12.22 16.01 2.05
N THR A 216 -12.68 14.98 1.34
CA THR A 216 -12.68 14.94 -0.12
C THR A 216 -14.10 14.76 -0.64
N GLU A 217 -14.42 15.46 -1.71
CA GLU A 217 -15.71 15.35 -2.39
C GLU A 217 -15.45 14.99 -3.86
N SER A 218 -16.21 14.04 -4.39
CA SER A 218 -16.16 13.64 -5.79
C SER A 218 -17.55 13.52 -6.38
N GLU A 219 -17.66 13.90 -7.65
CA GLU A 219 -18.89 13.72 -8.42
C GLU A 219 -18.66 12.67 -9.52
N LYS A 220 -19.51 11.63 -9.56
CA LYS A 220 -19.50 10.66 -10.65
C LYS A 220 -20.00 11.32 -11.93
N SER A 221 -19.14 11.51 -12.92
CA SER A 221 -19.56 11.87 -14.25
C SER A 221 -20.29 10.68 -14.89
N VAL A 222 -21.50 10.89 -15.39
CA VAL A 222 -22.23 9.89 -16.18
C VAL A 222 -21.75 10.02 -17.61
N ILE A 223 -20.85 9.15 -18.01
CA ILE A 223 -20.59 8.94 -19.43
C ILE A 223 -21.73 8.05 -19.94
N ASN A 224 -22.74 8.66 -20.54
CA ASN A 224 -23.69 7.91 -21.37
C ASN A 224 -22.92 7.41 -22.60
N ARG A 225 -22.62 6.13 -22.65
CA ARG A 225 -22.26 5.39 -23.86
C ARG A 225 -23.49 4.82 -24.50
#